data_61f206de9ab3bbd5ad16454cde274607
#
_entry.id   61f206de9ab3bbd5ad16454cde274607
#
_cell.length_a   1.000
_cell.length_b   1.000
_cell.length_c   1.000
_cell.angle_alpha   90.00
_cell.angle_beta   90.00
_cell.angle_gamma   90.00
#
_symmetry.space_group_name_H-M   'P 1'
#
loop_
_entity.id
_entity.type
_entity.pdbx_description
1 polymer ?
#
loop_
_entity_poly.entity_id
_entity_poly.type
_entity_poly.pdbx_seq_one_letter_code
_entity_poly.pdbx_strand_id
1 'polypeptide(L)'
;MSSISTSKMSNFRWVICALLFIATTVNYMDRQVLSLTWKDFIAPEFHWTDDDYGTITGLFSIFYAIANLFAGKFVDWMGTKKGYLIAIFVWSTGAVMHAGCGWVAMQMEGYDSIEALRMVQAGSDAAVAIATISVWLFLSCRLILAVGEAGNFPAAIKVTAE
;
A
#
# COMPACT_ATOMS: atom_id res chain seq x y z
N MET A 1 -18.54 -35.39 36.08
CA MET A 1 -17.19 -35.23 35.52
C MET A 1 -17.33 -35.07 34.03
N SER A 2 -17.30 -33.84 33.52
CA SER A 2 -17.35 -33.55 32.09
C SER A 2 -15.97 -33.81 31.47
N SER A 3 -15.90 -34.77 30.56
CA SER A 3 -14.69 -35.06 29.79
C SER A 3 -14.39 -33.82 28.90
N ILE A 4 -13.31 -33.10 29.22
CA ILE A 4 -12.75 -32.09 28.36
C ILE A 4 -12.22 -32.82 27.13
N SER A 5 -12.97 -32.73 26.01
CA SER A 5 -12.51 -33.20 24.71
C SER A 5 -11.28 -32.37 24.31
N THR A 6 -10.09 -32.94 24.46
CA THR A 6 -8.87 -32.36 23.88
C THR A 6 -8.97 -32.48 22.39
N SER A 7 -9.48 -31.45 21.75
CA SER A 7 -9.43 -31.28 20.28
C SER A 7 -7.98 -31.43 19.83
N LYS A 8 -7.72 -32.45 19.00
CA LYS A 8 -6.40 -32.72 18.42
C LYS A 8 -5.99 -31.46 17.63
N MET A 9 -4.98 -30.73 18.12
CA MET A 9 -4.48 -29.53 17.44
C MET A 9 -4.05 -29.87 16.02
N SER A 10 -4.82 -29.39 15.05
CA SER A 10 -4.56 -29.65 13.65
C SER A 10 -3.30 -28.89 13.19
N ASN A 11 -2.42 -29.55 12.43
CA ASN A 11 -1.27 -28.90 11.78
C ASN A 11 -1.67 -27.74 10.85
N PHE A 12 -2.96 -27.66 10.49
CA PHE A 12 -3.52 -26.57 9.70
C PHE A 12 -3.34 -25.18 10.33
N ARG A 13 -3.28 -25.09 11.65
CA ARG A 13 -2.98 -23.83 12.36
C ARG A 13 -1.62 -23.24 11.96
N TRP A 14 -0.61 -24.07 11.76
CA TRP A 14 0.71 -23.64 11.32
C TRP A 14 0.69 -23.12 9.88
N VAL A 15 -0.15 -23.69 9.03
CA VAL A 15 -0.34 -23.20 7.64
C VAL A 15 -0.96 -21.81 7.66
N ILE A 16 -1.98 -21.59 8.50
CA ILE A 16 -2.60 -20.26 8.68
C ILE A 16 -1.57 -19.25 9.18
N CYS A 17 -0.80 -19.59 10.22
CA CYS A 17 0.24 -18.72 10.75
C CYS A 17 1.31 -18.38 9.70
N ALA A 18 1.73 -19.34 8.89
CA ALA A 18 2.69 -19.12 7.81
C ALA A 18 2.13 -18.17 6.74
N LEU A 19 0.87 -18.35 6.34
CA LEU A 19 0.21 -17.46 5.37
C LEU A 19 0.06 -16.04 5.91
N LEU A 20 -0.31 -15.88 7.18
CA LEU A 20 -0.40 -14.58 7.83
C LEU A 20 0.97 -13.91 7.94
N PHE A 21 2.01 -14.68 8.26
CA PHE A 21 3.38 -14.19 8.31
C PHE A 21 3.82 -13.67 6.93
N ILE A 22 3.59 -14.43 5.86
CA ILE A 22 3.92 -14.01 4.49
C ILE A 22 3.14 -12.73 4.13
N ALA A 23 1.82 -12.70 4.35
CA ALA A 23 0.99 -11.54 4.04
C ALA A 23 1.46 -10.28 4.80
N THR A 24 1.77 -10.41 6.09
CA THR A 24 2.28 -9.30 6.90
C THR A 24 3.66 -8.85 6.45
N THR A 25 4.54 -9.79 6.09
CA THR A 25 5.88 -9.48 5.56
C THR A 25 5.77 -8.67 4.26
N VAL A 26 4.95 -9.13 3.31
CA VAL A 26 4.74 -8.41 2.03
C VAL A 26 4.15 -7.02 2.30
N ASN A 27 3.19 -6.90 3.21
CA ASN A 27 2.59 -5.62 3.61
C ASN A 27 3.64 -4.62 4.13
N TYR A 28 4.60 -5.07 4.94
CA TYR A 28 5.71 -4.22 5.40
C TYR A 28 6.70 -3.89 4.30
N MET A 29 6.99 -4.83 3.40
CA MET A 29 7.88 -4.61 2.26
C MET A 29 7.33 -3.53 1.33
N ASP A 30 6.01 -3.53 1.03
CA ASP A 30 5.37 -2.52 0.17
C ASP A 30 5.55 -1.10 0.69
N ARG A 31 5.53 -0.92 2.01
CA ARG A 31 5.80 0.39 2.63
C ARG A 31 7.22 0.86 2.39
N GLN A 32 8.18 -0.06 2.44
CA GLN A 32 9.59 0.26 2.28
C GLN A 32 9.98 0.49 0.83
N VAL A 33 9.26 -0.09 -0.13
CA VAL A 33 9.59 0.04 -1.56
C VAL A 33 9.71 1.51 -1.96
N LEU A 34 8.73 2.35 -1.62
CA LEU A 34 8.81 3.76 -1.99
C LEU A 34 10.00 4.46 -1.33
N SER A 35 10.30 4.19 -0.05
CA SER A 35 11.42 4.81 0.66
C SER A 35 12.79 4.42 0.10
N LEU A 36 12.88 3.20 -0.44
CA LEU A 36 14.11 2.69 -1.03
C LEU A 36 14.32 3.14 -2.48
N THR A 37 13.23 3.38 -3.20
CA THR A 37 13.29 3.65 -4.65
C THR A 37 13.11 5.12 -5.00
N TRP A 38 12.55 5.95 -4.11
CA TRP A 38 12.17 7.31 -4.49
C TRP A 38 13.37 8.18 -4.88
N LYS A 39 14.48 8.12 -4.15
CA LYS A 39 15.62 9.01 -4.35
C LYS A 39 16.43 8.68 -5.60
N ASP A 40 16.62 7.39 -5.85
CA ASP A 40 17.49 6.92 -6.93
C ASP A 40 16.74 6.72 -8.26
N PHE A 41 15.44 6.46 -8.20
CA PHE A 41 14.63 6.14 -9.37
C PHE A 41 13.51 7.16 -9.61
N ILE A 42 12.62 7.39 -8.64
CA ILE A 42 11.41 8.17 -8.83
C ILE A 42 11.70 9.67 -8.90
N ALA A 43 12.53 10.20 -7.99
CA ALA A 43 12.85 11.62 -7.96
C ALA A 43 13.53 12.12 -9.24
N PRO A 44 14.51 11.40 -9.84
CA PRO A 44 15.10 11.81 -11.10
C PRO A 44 14.14 11.71 -12.30
N GLU A 45 13.16 10.80 -12.26
CA GLU A 45 12.19 10.62 -13.34
C GLU A 45 11.10 11.69 -13.34
N PHE A 46 10.60 12.04 -12.15
CA PHE A 46 9.46 12.94 -11.98
C PHE A 46 9.84 14.29 -11.38
N HIS A 47 11.12 14.59 -11.24
CA HIS A 47 11.64 15.84 -10.65
C HIS A 47 11.14 16.13 -9.23
N TRP A 48 10.92 15.06 -8.42
CA TRP A 48 10.46 15.21 -7.05
C TRP A 48 11.51 15.83 -6.15
N THR A 49 11.04 16.68 -5.26
CA THR A 49 11.79 17.24 -4.15
C THR A 49 11.63 16.42 -2.87
N ASP A 50 12.46 16.68 -1.85
CA ASP A 50 12.30 16.07 -0.53
C ASP A 50 10.93 16.43 0.10
N ASP A 51 10.37 17.61 -0.21
CA ASP A 51 9.06 18.05 0.26
C ASP A 51 7.92 17.27 -0.39
N ASP A 52 8.03 16.92 -1.67
CA ASP A 52 7.05 16.09 -2.37
C ASP A 52 6.98 14.70 -1.76
N TYR A 53 8.12 14.07 -1.54
CA TYR A 53 8.21 12.79 -0.84
C TYR A 53 7.66 12.87 0.59
N GLY A 54 8.03 13.92 1.33
CA GLY A 54 7.53 14.19 2.68
C GLY A 54 6.01 14.32 2.72
N THR A 55 5.43 15.01 1.73
CA THR A 55 3.98 15.18 1.60
C THR A 55 3.28 13.84 1.37
N ILE A 56 3.78 13.02 0.44
CA ILE A 56 3.20 11.69 0.15
C ILE A 56 3.25 10.79 1.39
N THR A 57 4.41 10.71 2.05
CA THR A 57 4.60 9.84 3.21
C THR A 57 3.85 10.32 4.45
N GLY A 58 3.80 11.63 4.66
CA GLY A 58 3.06 12.26 5.75
C GLY A 58 1.55 12.06 5.62
N LEU A 59 0.98 12.35 4.46
CA LEU A 59 -0.44 12.14 4.20
C LEU A 59 -0.81 10.66 4.25
N PHE A 60 0.00 9.78 3.67
CA PHE A 60 -0.19 8.33 3.82
C PHE A 60 -0.29 7.91 5.29
N SER A 61 0.63 8.40 6.14
CA SER A 61 0.67 8.05 7.57
C SER A 61 -0.60 8.50 8.30
N ILE A 62 -1.09 9.70 8.02
CA ILE A 62 -2.33 10.23 8.59
C ILE A 62 -3.53 9.39 8.14
N PHE A 63 -3.67 9.14 6.84
CA PHE A 63 -4.76 8.33 6.31
C PHE A 63 -4.72 6.90 6.82
N TYR A 64 -3.54 6.31 6.91
CA TYR A 64 -3.36 4.98 7.48
C TYR A 64 -3.78 4.93 8.96
N ALA A 65 -3.42 5.93 9.76
CA ALA A 65 -3.84 6.01 11.16
C ALA A 65 -5.37 6.10 11.28
N ILE A 66 -6.02 6.94 10.44
CA ILE A 66 -7.48 7.05 10.39
C ILE A 66 -8.11 5.72 9.97
N ALA A 67 -7.60 5.09 8.91
CA ALA A 67 -8.10 3.82 8.41
C ALA A 67 -8.03 2.71 9.48
N ASN A 68 -6.96 2.66 10.27
CA ASN A 68 -6.82 1.70 11.37
C ASN A 68 -7.91 1.85 12.44
N LEU A 69 -8.40 3.06 12.73
CA LEU A 69 -9.49 3.26 13.70
C LEU A 69 -10.79 2.55 13.28
N PHE A 70 -11.01 2.42 11.98
CA PHE A 70 -12.23 1.81 11.42
C PHE A 70 -12.02 0.36 10.99
N ALA A 71 -10.79 -0.05 10.72
CA ALA A 71 -10.47 -1.37 10.17
C ALA A 71 -10.95 -2.52 11.06
N GLY A 72 -10.81 -2.41 12.40
CA GLY A 72 -11.30 -3.42 13.33
C GLY A 72 -12.81 -3.60 13.24
N LYS A 73 -13.57 -2.50 13.27
CA LYS A 73 -15.04 -2.52 13.15
C LYS A 73 -15.48 -3.09 11.79
N PHE A 74 -14.76 -2.77 10.73
CA PHE A 74 -15.03 -3.30 9.39
C PHE A 74 -14.87 -4.82 9.35
N VAL A 75 -13.77 -5.35 9.90
CA VAL A 75 -13.52 -6.80 9.98
C VAL A 75 -14.56 -7.50 10.87
N ASP A 76 -15.00 -6.85 11.96
CA ASP A 76 -16.07 -7.38 12.83
C ASP A 76 -17.41 -7.46 12.11
N TRP A 77 -17.75 -6.44 11.36
CA TRP A 77 -19.00 -6.37 10.60
C TRP A 77 -19.06 -7.34 9.43
N MET A 78 -17.98 -7.45 8.63
CA MET A 78 -17.91 -8.32 7.44
C MET A 78 -17.63 -9.78 7.79
N GLY A 79 -17.13 -10.05 8.99
CA GLY A 79 -16.57 -11.35 9.40
C GLY A 79 -15.14 -11.51 8.94
N THR A 80 -14.36 -12.27 9.69
CA THR A 80 -12.90 -12.42 9.55
C THR A 80 -12.46 -12.77 8.15
N LYS A 81 -13.06 -13.82 7.55
CA LYS A 81 -12.67 -14.31 6.21
C LYS A 81 -12.94 -13.29 5.10
N LYS A 82 -14.15 -12.72 5.07
CA LYS A 82 -14.53 -11.76 4.02
C LYS A 82 -13.80 -10.44 4.18
N GLY A 83 -13.72 -9.95 5.42
CA GLY A 83 -13.01 -8.70 5.73
C GLY A 83 -11.54 -8.78 5.32
N TYR A 84 -10.87 -9.90 5.60
CA TYR A 84 -9.47 -10.09 5.23
C TYR A 84 -9.27 -10.19 3.71
N LEU A 85 -10.14 -10.94 3.01
CA LEU A 85 -10.07 -11.03 1.54
C LEU A 85 -10.27 -9.66 0.87
N ILE A 86 -11.22 -8.85 1.34
CA ILE A 86 -11.46 -7.50 0.82
C ILE A 86 -10.25 -6.61 1.09
N ALA A 87 -9.68 -6.66 2.29
CA ALA A 87 -8.50 -5.89 2.65
C ALA A 87 -7.31 -6.22 1.72
N ILE A 88 -7.04 -7.51 1.48
CA ILE A 88 -6.00 -7.95 0.55
C ILE A 88 -6.30 -7.50 -0.87
N PHE A 89 -7.55 -7.62 -1.33
CA PHE A 89 -7.93 -7.20 -2.68
C PHE A 89 -7.73 -5.70 -2.91
N VAL A 90 -8.18 -4.86 -1.97
CA VAL A 90 -8.00 -3.40 -2.03
C VAL A 90 -6.52 -3.04 -2.01
N TRP A 91 -5.74 -3.63 -1.11
CA TRP A 91 -4.30 -3.44 -1.04
C TRP A 91 -3.60 -3.85 -2.33
N SER A 92 -3.87 -5.05 -2.86
CA SER A 92 -3.27 -5.53 -4.11
C SER A 92 -3.63 -4.63 -5.30
N THR A 93 -4.87 -4.13 -5.35
CA THR A 93 -5.29 -3.17 -6.38
C THR A 93 -4.48 -1.88 -6.28
N GLY A 94 -4.32 -1.33 -5.07
CA GLY A 94 -3.47 -0.16 -4.84
C GLY A 94 -2.02 -0.37 -5.28
N ALA A 95 -1.44 -1.54 -5.00
CA ALA A 95 -0.08 -1.89 -5.41
C ALA A 95 0.07 -1.96 -6.94
N VAL A 96 -0.89 -2.59 -7.64
CA VAL A 96 -0.90 -2.65 -9.11
C VAL A 96 -1.05 -1.26 -9.72
N MET A 97 -1.95 -0.43 -9.19
CA MET A 97 -2.12 0.94 -9.64
C MET A 97 -0.83 1.75 -9.46
N HIS A 98 -0.10 1.54 -8.37
CA HIS A 98 1.19 2.18 -8.10
C HIS A 98 2.22 1.89 -9.19
N ALA A 99 2.29 0.63 -9.64
CA ALA A 99 3.18 0.24 -10.74
C ALA A 99 2.82 0.94 -12.06
N GLY A 100 1.57 1.34 -12.25
CA GLY A 100 1.09 2.06 -13.43
C GLY A 100 1.26 3.59 -13.37
N CYS A 101 1.57 4.17 -12.19
CA CYS A 101 1.62 5.63 -12.03
C CYS A 101 2.57 6.32 -13.00
N GLY A 102 3.75 5.76 -13.23
CA GLY A 102 4.73 6.32 -14.16
C GLY A 102 4.21 6.40 -15.59
N TRP A 103 3.58 5.32 -16.05
CA TRP A 103 2.99 5.28 -17.38
C TRP A 103 1.82 6.27 -17.52
N VAL A 104 0.97 6.38 -16.52
CA VAL A 104 -0.15 7.34 -16.52
C VAL A 104 0.36 8.78 -16.52
N ALA A 105 1.36 9.10 -15.69
CA ALA A 105 1.97 10.43 -15.66
C ALA A 105 2.55 10.81 -17.03
N MET A 106 3.28 9.89 -17.67
CA MET A 106 3.84 10.05 -19.01
C MET A 106 2.76 10.37 -20.04
N GLN A 107 1.65 9.61 -20.04
CA GLN A 107 0.55 9.84 -20.97
C GLN A 107 -0.18 11.17 -20.74
N MET A 108 -0.35 11.57 -19.48
CA MET A 108 -1.02 12.84 -19.14
C MET A 108 -0.21 14.06 -19.57
N GLU A 109 1.10 13.97 -19.50
CA GLU A 109 2.02 15.05 -19.90
C GLU A 109 2.40 14.99 -21.39
N GLY A 110 1.95 13.97 -22.13
CA GLY A 110 2.15 13.84 -23.57
C GLY A 110 3.57 13.45 -23.97
N TYR A 111 4.28 12.73 -23.12
CA TYR A 111 5.62 12.22 -23.42
C TYR A 111 5.55 10.78 -23.93
N ASP A 112 6.44 10.46 -24.89
CA ASP A 112 6.48 9.14 -25.54
C ASP A 112 7.27 8.10 -24.74
N SER A 113 8.10 8.53 -23.78
CA SER A 113 8.92 7.63 -22.95
C SER A 113 9.24 8.24 -21.59
N ILE A 114 9.57 7.35 -20.62
CA ILE A 114 10.00 7.77 -19.27
C ILE A 114 11.34 8.51 -19.34
N GLU A 115 12.22 8.13 -20.26
CA GLU A 115 13.46 8.84 -20.52
C GLU A 115 13.23 10.30 -20.95
N ALA A 116 12.18 10.54 -21.74
CA ALA A 116 11.80 11.90 -22.15
C ALA A 116 11.37 12.76 -20.96
N LEU A 117 10.62 12.21 -19.99
CA LEU A 117 10.30 12.88 -18.72
C LEU A 117 11.56 13.26 -17.96
N ARG A 118 12.50 12.32 -17.83
CA ARG A 118 13.76 12.50 -17.11
C ARG A 118 14.67 13.55 -17.74
N MET A 119 14.59 13.74 -19.07
CA MET A 119 15.41 14.69 -19.80
C MET A 119 14.89 16.13 -19.73
N VAL A 120 13.71 16.36 -19.16
CA VAL A 120 13.16 17.71 -18.97
C VAL A 120 14.08 18.51 -18.04
N GLN A 121 14.32 19.77 -18.40
CA GLN A 121 15.19 20.64 -17.59
C GLN A 121 14.61 20.84 -16.19
N ALA A 122 15.37 20.48 -15.17
CA ALA A 122 14.99 20.68 -13.79
C ALA A 122 14.69 22.16 -13.51
N GLY A 123 13.59 22.42 -12.77
CA GLY A 123 13.14 23.77 -12.46
C GLY A 123 12.38 24.49 -13.57
N SER A 124 12.11 23.84 -14.71
CA SER A 124 11.21 24.36 -15.73
C SER A 124 9.74 24.20 -15.31
N ASP A 125 8.84 24.97 -15.93
CA ASP A 125 7.40 24.83 -15.71
C ASP A 125 6.90 23.42 -16.04
N ALA A 126 7.49 22.79 -17.05
CA ALA A 126 7.20 21.40 -17.42
C ALA A 126 7.62 20.40 -16.31
N ALA A 127 8.81 20.59 -15.72
CA ALA A 127 9.25 19.75 -14.61
C ALA A 127 8.34 19.88 -13.38
N VAL A 128 7.86 21.09 -13.08
CA VAL A 128 6.91 21.34 -11.99
C VAL A 128 5.56 20.66 -12.27
N ALA A 129 5.07 20.72 -13.50
CA ALA A 129 3.84 20.04 -13.89
C ALA A 129 3.96 18.52 -13.74
N ILE A 130 5.05 17.93 -14.26
CA ILE A 130 5.35 16.49 -14.11
C ILE A 130 5.38 16.08 -12.65
N ALA A 131 6.11 16.82 -11.79
CA ALA A 131 6.19 16.56 -10.37
C ALA A 131 4.81 16.62 -9.72
N THR A 132 4.04 17.65 -9.99
CA THR A 132 2.70 17.84 -9.41
C THR A 132 1.75 16.70 -9.78
N ILE A 133 1.65 16.35 -11.04
CA ILE A 133 0.75 15.28 -11.52
C ILE A 133 1.17 13.92 -10.94
N SER A 134 2.45 13.60 -11.00
CA SER A 134 2.96 12.33 -10.47
C SER A 134 2.78 12.23 -8.96
N VAL A 135 3.01 13.29 -8.19
CA VAL A 135 2.74 13.34 -6.73
C VAL A 135 1.29 13.00 -6.42
N TRP A 136 0.33 13.62 -7.12
CA TRP A 136 -1.10 13.33 -6.89
C TRP A 136 -1.50 11.91 -7.30
N LEU A 137 -0.93 11.38 -8.38
CA LEU A 137 -1.16 9.99 -8.79
C LEU A 137 -0.62 9.00 -7.74
N PHE A 138 0.62 9.17 -7.34
CA PHE A 138 1.24 8.33 -6.32
C PHE A 138 0.52 8.44 -4.98
N LEU A 139 0.13 9.64 -4.56
CA LEU A 139 -0.64 9.86 -3.34
C LEU A 139 -1.99 9.14 -3.40
N SER A 140 -2.72 9.25 -4.51
CA SER A 140 -4.02 8.58 -4.68
C SER A 140 -3.90 7.07 -4.54
N CYS A 141 -2.89 6.46 -5.17
CA CYS A 141 -2.62 5.02 -5.02
C CYS A 141 -2.21 4.65 -3.59
N ARG A 142 -1.43 5.51 -2.92
CA ARG A 142 -1.05 5.34 -1.52
C ARG A 142 -2.25 5.38 -0.57
N LEU A 143 -3.25 6.21 -0.83
CA LEU A 143 -4.47 6.25 -0.03
C LEU A 143 -5.28 4.94 -0.16
N ILE A 144 -5.39 4.40 -1.37
CA ILE A 144 -6.02 3.09 -1.60
C ILE A 144 -5.25 1.99 -0.85
N LEU A 145 -3.93 2.00 -0.95
CA LEU A 145 -3.03 1.11 -0.19
C LEU A 145 -3.29 1.21 1.32
N ALA A 146 -3.34 2.42 1.88
CA ALA A 146 -3.55 2.66 3.31
C ALA A 146 -4.84 2.01 3.81
N VAL A 147 -5.94 2.12 3.05
CA VAL A 147 -7.23 1.51 3.41
C VAL A 147 -7.13 -0.02 3.43
N GLY A 148 -6.52 -0.63 2.41
CA GLY A 148 -6.36 -2.07 2.34
C GLY A 148 -5.40 -2.62 3.40
N GLU A 149 -4.26 -1.97 3.59
CA GLU A 149 -3.25 -2.35 4.57
C GLU A 149 -3.74 -2.27 6.01
N ALA A 150 -4.57 -1.26 6.34
CA ALA A 150 -5.11 -1.09 7.67
C ALA A 150 -5.95 -2.29 8.14
N GLY A 151 -6.59 -3.01 7.21
CA GLY A 151 -7.36 -4.22 7.52
C GLY A 151 -6.52 -5.44 7.87
N ASN A 152 -5.24 -5.47 7.51
CA ASN A 152 -4.38 -6.64 7.66
C ASN A 152 -4.17 -7.03 9.15
N PHE A 153 -3.80 -6.10 10.01
CA PHE A 153 -3.53 -6.36 11.42
C PHE A 153 -4.75 -6.83 12.22
N PRO A 154 -5.88 -6.10 12.22
CA PRO A 154 -7.08 -6.53 12.93
C PRO A 154 -7.57 -7.90 12.47
N ALA A 155 -7.53 -8.15 11.16
CA ALA A 155 -7.94 -9.43 10.60
C ALA A 155 -6.99 -10.57 11.01
N ALA A 156 -5.67 -10.35 10.97
CA ALA A 156 -4.69 -11.35 11.39
C ALA A 156 -4.83 -11.71 12.87
N ILE A 157 -5.00 -10.73 13.74
CA ILE A 157 -5.23 -10.97 15.18
C ILE A 157 -6.52 -11.80 15.38
N LYS A 158 -7.59 -11.46 14.68
CA LYS A 158 -8.86 -12.15 14.79
C LYS A 158 -8.77 -13.60 14.31
N VAL A 159 -8.09 -13.85 13.16
CA VAL A 159 -7.84 -15.21 12.65
C VAL A 159 -7.07 -16.07 13.67
N THR A 160 -6.13 -15.49 14.39
CA THR A 160 -5.35 -16.24 15.39
C THR A 160 -6.11 -16.50 16.69
N ALA A 161 -7.17 -15.73 16.97
CA ALA A 161 -8.03 -15.87 18.14
C ALA A 161 -9.18 -16.86 17.93
N GLU A 162 -9.61 -17.13 16.70
CA GLU A 162 -10.64 -18.10 16.30
C GLU A 162 -10.04 -19.50 16.09
#